data_9d154b827c688ed16d05baaa109eb756
#
_entry.id   9d154b827c688ed16d05baaa109eb756
#
_cell.length_a   1.000
_cell.length_b   1.000
_cell.length_c   1.000
_cell.angle_alpha   90.00
_cell.angle_beta   90.00
_cell.angle_gamma   90.00
#
_symmetry.space_group_name_H-M   'P 1'
#
loop_
_entity.id
_entity.type
_entity.pdbx_description
1 polymer ?
#
loop_
_entity_poly.entity_id
_entity_poly.type
_entity_poly.pdbx_seq_one_letter_code
_entity_poly.pdbx_strand_id
1 'polypeptide(L)'
;LRKVRQSKRFKSFSSIIVTSYAYHFLETLYDENPELKGSLSKGHEYDLKSNVFEKMAGAFSEVEPIDGKRYIRILGRINNERCYKYIREDYVNNVSNLHSYKVFLPGATGTGQFGETIAAPFIGLPGDGSTETFMGIGQFEKKEEADNAVKYIKTKFARAMYGILKRTQANTPGKWQWVPLQDFTAHSDIDWSKSVAEIDQQLYRKYDLTADEIEFIETHVKEMA
;
A
#
# COMPACT_ATOMS: atom_id res chain seq x y z
N LEU A 1 17.30 -16.89 -6.38
CA LEU A 1 16.74 -15.67 -5.75
C LEU A 1 17.70 -14.99 -4.75
N ARG A 2 18.61 -15.72 -4.08
CA ARG A 2 19.60 -15.14 -3.13
C ARG A 2 20.47 -14.06 -3.79
N LYS A 3 20.87 -14.24 -5.04
CA LYS A 3 21.70 -13.28 -5.80
C LYS A 3 21.00 -11.94 -6.05
N VAL A 4 19.67 -11.91 -6.16
CA VAL A 4 18.89 -10.68 -6.32
C VAL A 4 19.16 -9.73 -5.15
N ARG A 5 19.10 -10.25 -3.91
CA ARG A 5 19.39 -9.49 -2.68
C ARG A 5 20.86 -9.08 -2.56
N GLN A 6 21.77 -9.83 -3.15
CA GLN A 6 23.22 -9.58 -3.09
C GLN A 6 23.68 -8.60 -4.18
N SER A 7 22.81 -8.16 -5.06
CA SER A 7 23.13 -7.15 -6.08
C SER A 7 23.58 -5.84 -5.41
N LYS A 8 24.66 -5.23 -5.90
CA LYS A 8 25.16 -3.92 -5.43
C LYS A 8 24.13 -2.80 -5.61
N ARG A 9 23.14 -2.98 -6.49
CA ARG A 9 22.05 -2.03 -6.78
C ARG A 9 20.79 -2.31 -5.99
N PHE A 10 20.80 -3.29 -5.08
CA PHE A 10 19.63 -3.64 -4.32
C PHE A 10 19.20 -2.51 -3.39
N LYS A 11 18.01 -1.99 -3.62
CA LYS A 11 17.23 -1.19 -2.67
C LYS A 11 15.95 -1.95 -2.37
N SER A 12 15.54 -1.96 -1.14
CA SER A 12 14.33 -2.69 -0.74
C SER A 12 13.07 -1.95 -1.13
N PHE A 13 12.09 -2.64 -1.71
CA PHE A 13 10.75 -2.11 -1.96
C PHE A 13 10.05 -1.67 -0.66
N SER A 14 10.39 -2.30 0.48
CA SER A 14 9.85 -1.89 1.79
C SER A 14 10.15 -0.43 2.15
N SER A 15 11.20 0.17 1.58
CA SER A 15 11.58 1.56 1.87
C SER A 15 10.59 2.60 1.39
N ILE A 16 9.71 2.24 0.46
CA ILE A 16 8.66 3.14 -0.05
C ILE A 16 7.27 2.79 0.52
N ILE A 17 7.20 1.89 1.49
CA ILE A 17 5.93 1.50 2.11
C ILE A 17 5.67 2.33 3.36
N VAL A 18 4.58 3.06 3.34
CA VAL A 18 4.01 3.75 4.50
C VAL A 18 3.14 2.75 5.25
N THR A 19 3.43 2.57 6.54
CA THR A 19 2.72 1.58 7.36
C THR A 19 1.25 1.91 7.48
N SER A 20 0.42 0.90 7.72
CA SER A 20 -1.00 1.06 7.98
C SER A 20 -1.31 1.89 9.25
N TYR A 21 -0.33 2.09 10.13
CA TYR A 21 -0.46 2.89 11.36
C TYR A 21 0.10 4.31 11.21
N ALA A 22 0.31 4.80 10.00
CA ALA A 22 0.95 6.09 9.79
C ALA A 22 0.00 7.27 10.04
N TYR A 23 -1.29 7.08 9.84
CA TYR A 23 -2.29 8.14 10.00
C TYR A 23 -2.82 8.18 11.43
N HIS A 24 -2.82 9.37 12.02
CA HIS A 24 -3.29 9.63 13.37
C HIS A 24 -4.14 10.90 13.41
N PHE A 25 -5.12 10.94 14.30
CA PHE A 25 -5.81 12.17 14.64
C PHE A 25 -4.87 13.16 15.34
N LEU A 26 -5.13 14.44 15.18
CA LEU A 26 -4.46 15.52 15.89
C LEU A 26 -5.36 16.04 17.03
N GLU A 27 -4.75 16.72 18.00
CA GLU A 27 -5.44 17.32 19.14
C GLU A 27 -6.54 18.29 18.70
N THR A 28 -6.32 19.01 17.58
CA THR A 28 -7.30 19.92 16.96
C THR A 28 -8.68 19.29 16.77
N LEU A 29 -8.73 17.99 16.43
CA LEU A 29 -10.01 17.28 16.31
C LEU A 29 -10.78 17.31 17.64
N TYR A 30 -10.10 16.99 18.74
CA TYR A 30 -10.71 16.88 20.06
C TYR A 30 -10.98 18.22 20.74
N ASP A 31 -10.22 19.25 20.39
CA ASP A 31 -10.44 20.62 20.88
C ASP A 31 -11.70 21.23 20.27
N GLU A 32 -11.95 20.94 18.99
CA GLU A 32 -13.15 21.42 18.29
C GLU A 32 -14.36 20.50 18.48
N ASN A 33 -14.14 19.20 18.86
CA ASN A 33 -15.20 18.20 19.01
C ASN A 33 -15.01 17.44 20.35
N PRO A 34 -15.15 18.10 21.50
CA PRO A 34 -14.88 17.50 22.80
C PRO A 34 -15.76 16.28 23.12
N GLU A 35 -16.94 16.16 22.50
CA GLU A 35 -17.85 15.01 22.63
C GLU A 35 -17.25 13.72 22.04
N LEU A 36 -16.25 13.81 21.15
CA LEU A 36 -15.56 12.65 20.60
C LEU A 36 -14.47 12.09 21.51
N LYS A 37 -14.09 12.84 22.58
CA LYS A 37 -13.11 12.33 23.57
C LYS A 37 -13.64 11.07 24.25
N GLY A 38 -12.82 10.01 24.25
CA GLY A 38 -13.17 8.72 24.84
C GLY A 38 -13.96 7.78 23.92
N SER A 39 -14.25 8.15 22.68
CA SER A 39 -14.90 7.27 21.70
C SER A 39 -14.00 6.12 21.26
N LEU A 40 -12.69 6.32 21.27
CA LEU A 40 -11.68 5.31 20.95
C LEU A 40 -11.12 4.68 22.23
N SER A 41 -10.55 3.49 22.11
CA SER A 41 -9.99 2.74 23.22
C SER A 41 -8.79 3.44 23.84
N LYS A 42 -8.62 3.32 25.16
CA LYS A 42 -7.47 3.86 25.89
C LYS A 42 -6.15 3.37 25.30
N GLY A 43 -5.23 4.30 25.07
CA GLY A 43 -3.93 4.07 24.42
C GLY A 43 -3.99 4.03 22.89
N HIS A 44 -5.18 4.26 22.31
CA HIS A 44 -5.42 4.29 20.87
C HIS A 44 -6.30 5.48 20.47
N GLU A 45 -6.31 6.52 21.28
CA GLU A 45 -7.21 7.67 21.17
C GLU A 45 -7.00 8.44 19.85
N TYR A 46 -5.81 8.34 19.27
CA TYR A 46 -5.44 9.04 18.04
C TYR A 46 -5.35 8.14 16.81
N ASP A 47 -5.53 6.83 16.96
CA ASP A 47 -5.32 5.88 15.87
C ASP A 47 -6.53 5.85 14.91
N LEU A 48 -6.26 5.91 13.61
CA LEU A 48 -7.27 5.64 12.59
C LEU A 48 -7.52 4.14 12.45
N LYS A 49 -8.14 3.55 13.49
CA LYS A 49 -8.48 2.13 13.57
C LYS A 49 -9.48 1.69 12.51
N SER A 50 -9.62 0.39 12.31
CA SER A 50 -10.55 -0.19 11.34
C SER A 50 -12.02 0.18 11.59
N ASN A 51 -12.41 0.46 12.84
CA ASN A 51 -13.76 0.83 13.26
C ASN A 51 -13.97 2.34 13.44
N VAL A 52 -13.03 3.17 12.98
CA VAL A 52 -13.04 4.61 13.22
C VAL A 52 -14.29 5.29 12.62
N PHE A 53 -14.79 4.81 11.49
CA PHE A 53 -15.98 5.40 10.85
C PHE A 53 -17.27 5.21 11.67
N GLU A 54 -17.31 4.22 12.55
CA GLU A 54 -18.43 4.01 13.47
C GLU A 54 -18.20 4.79 14.77
N LYS A 55 -17.00 4.66 15.35
CA LYS A 55 -16.64 5.23 16.65
C LYS A 55 -16.52 6.75 16.63
N MET A 56 -16.07 7.30 15.52
CA MET A 56 -15.79 8.72 15.31
C MET A 56 -16.70 9.31 14.22
N ALA A 57 -17.93 8.82 14.09
CA ALA A 57 -18.83 9.18 12.99
C ALA A 57 -19.00 10.71 12.85
N GLY A 58 -19.01 11.45 13.96
CA GLY A 58 -19.12 12.92 13.95
C GLY A 58 -17.94 13.66 13.29
N ALA A 59 -16.77 13.00 13.17
CA ALA A 59 -15.60 13.59 12.52
C ALA A 59 -15.58 13.40 11.00
N PHE A 60 -16.47 12.55 10.45
CA PHE A 60 -16.45 12.14 9.05
C PHE A 60 -17.73 12.52 8.33
N SER A 61 -17.64 12.76 7.02
CA SER A 61 -18.77 12.96 6.14
C SER A 61 -18.69 12.06 4.89
N GLU A 62 -19.86 11.72 4.33
CA GLU A 62 -19.96 10.92 3.09
C GLU A 62 -19.64 11.76 1.86
N VAL A 63 -19.86 13.06 1.94
CA VAL A 63 -19.66 14.04 0.86
C VAL A 63 -18.73 15.12 1.38
N GLU A 64 -17.88 15.65 0.50
CA GLU A 64 -16.99 16.75 0.86
C GLU A 64 -17.80 17.99 1.24
N PRO A 65 -17.65 18.50 2.48
CA PRO A 65 -18.37 19.71 2.91
C PRO A 65 -17.92 20.95 2.15
N ILE A 66 -18.86 21.86 1.91
CA ILE A 66 -18.61 23.16 1.23
C ILE A 66 -18.64 24.27 2.28
N ASP A 67 -17.60 24.33 3.11
CA ASP A 67 -17.47 25.28 4.22
C ASP A 67 -16.19 26.14 4.17
N GLY A 68 -15.44 26.03 3.04
CA GLY A 68 -14.21 26.76 2.82
C GLY A 68 -12.99 26.14 3.51
N LYS A 69 -13.13 24.98 4.17
CA LYS A 69 -12.02 24.23 4.77
C LYS A 69 -11.48 23.19 3.79
N ARG A 70 -10.29 22.68 4.07
CA ARG A 70 -9.69 21.60 3.26
C ARG A 70 -10.02 20.24 3.85
N TYR A 71 -10.37 19.32 2.96
CA TYR A 71 -10.74 17.96 3.31
C TYR A 71 -9.83 16.96 2.60
N ILE A 72 -9.60 15.85 3.25
CA ILE A 72 -8.97 14.66 2.71
C ILE A 72 -9.93 13.49 2.78
N ARG A 73 -9.69 12.45 1.99
CA ARG A 73 -10.48 11.23 2.04
C ARG A 73 -9.72 10.15 2.79
N ILE A 74 -10.38 9.48 3.70
CA ILE A 74 -9.83 8.31 4.40
C ILE A 74 -10.48 7.05 3.86
N LEU A 75 -9.65 6.16 3.33
CA LEU A 75 -10.03 4.83 2.91
C LEU A 75 -10.18 3.93 4.14
N GLY A 76 -11.31 3.28 4.28
CA GLY A 76 -11.57 2.30 5.32
C GLY A 76 -12.48 1.19 4.83
N ARG A 77 -13.12 0.50 5.77
CA ARG A 77 -14.14 -0.51 5.49
C ARG A 77 -15.34 -0.33 6.42
N ILE A 78 -16.53 -0.54 5.84
CA ILE A 78 -17.78 -0.71 6.56
C ILE A 78 -18.40 -2.00 6.04
N ASN A 79 -18.81 -2.91 6.91
CA ASN A 79 -19.38 -4.21 6.53
C ASN A 79 -18.51 -5.00 5.53
N ASN A 80 -17.19 -4.98 5.72
CA ASN A 80 -16.18 -5.56 4.81
C ASN A 80 -16.08 -4.91 3.42
N GLU A 81 -16.88 -3.92 3.08
CA GLU A 81 -16.79 -3.18 1.84
C GLU A 81 -15.86 -1.98 1.98
N ARG A 82 -15.11 -1.69 0.92
CA ARG A 82 -14.24 -0.50 0.88
C ARG A 82 -15.10 0.74 0.73
N CYS A 83 -14.80 1.75 1.54
CA CYS A 83 -15.44 3.05 1.45
C CYS A 83 -14.45 4.17 1.72
N TYR A 84 -14.77 5.35 1.23
CA TYR A 84 -14.06 6.58 1.55
C TYR A 84 -14.98 7.50 2.32
N LYS A 85 -14.44 8.17 3.34
CA LYS A 85 -15.11 9.26 4.03
C LYS A 85 -14.22 10.47 4.09
N TYR A 86 -14.82 11.65 4.05
CA TYR A 86 -14.13 12.92 4.14
C TYR A 86 -13.91 13.30 5.60
N ILE A 87 -12.74 13.85 5.89
CA ILE A 87 -12.39 14.47 7.17
C ILE A 87 -11.60 15.74 6.89
N ARG A 88 -11.68 16.71 7.76
CA ARG A 88 -10.84 17.90 7.66
C ARG A 88 -9.37 17.50 7.70
N GLU A 89 -8.58 18.11 6.81
CA GLU A 89 -7.15 17.81 6.69
C GLU A 89 -6.39 18.15 7.97
N ASP A 90 -6.76 19.23 8.66
CA ASP A 90 -6.13 19.66 9.91
C ASP A 90 -6.50 18.84 11.15
N TYR A 91 -7.35 17.83 10.99
CA TYR A 91 -7.64 16.84 12.03
C TYR A 91 -6.76 15.59 11.97
N VAL A 92 -5.95 15.45 10.91
CA VAL A 92 -5.11 14.27 10.66
C VAL A 92 -3.67 14.70 10.41
N ASN A 93 -2.71 13.92 10.90
CA ASN A 93 -1.30 14.20 10.68
C ASN A 93 -0.92 14.15 9.20
N ASN A 94 0.05 14.98 8.82
CA ASN A 94 0.56 15.00 7.44
C ASN A 94 1.54 13.83 7.22
N VAL A 95 1.05 12.76 6.59
CA VAL A 95 1.86 11.60 6.20
C VAL A 95 2.53 11.88 4.85
N SER A 96 3.78 11.45 4.69
CA SER A 96 4.64 11.80 3.56
C SER A 96 4.02 11.56 2.17
N ASN A 97 3.14 10.56 2.03
CA ASN A 97 2.48 10.25 0.77
C ASN A 97 1.03 10.74 0.66
N LEU A 98 0.55 11.55 1.62
CA LEU A 98 -0.84 12.00 1.62
C LEU A 98 -1.20 12.73 0.32
N HIS A 99 -0.35 13.66 -0.13
CA HIS A 99 -0.59 14.49 -1.32
C HIS A 99 0.05 13.97 -2.61
N SER A 100 0.35 12.67 -2.67
CA SER A 100 0.95 12.02 -3.84
C SER A 100 0.06 10.88 -4.32
N TYR A 101 0.26 10.43 -5.56
CA TYR A 101 -0.28 9.13 -5.98
C TYR A 101 0.44 8.01 -5.22
N LYS A 102 -0.28 6.97 -4.88
CA LYS A 102 0.20 5.81 -4.13
C LYS A 102 -0.55 4.56 -4.54
N VAL A 103 -0.05 3.41 -4.14
CA VAL A 103 -0.77 2.14 -4.27
C VAL A 103 -1.23 1.70 -2.89
N PHE A 104 -2.51 1.37 -2.74
CA PHE A 104 -3.02 0.76 -1.53
C PHE A 104 -3.04 -0.76 -1.62
N LEU A 105 -2.62 -1.40 -0.53
CA LEU A 105 -2.80 -2.83 -0.28
C LEU A 105 -3.42 -3.03 1.10
N PRO A 106 -4.29 -4.03 1.28
CA PRO A 106 -4.76 -4.41 2.61
C PRO A 106 -3.61 -4.85 3.51
N GLY A 107 -3.70 -4.51 4.81
CA GLY A 107 -2.77 -4.94 5.86
C GLY A 107 -2.83 -6.45 6.14
N ALA A 108 -3.82 -7.16 5.59
CA ALA A 108 -3.93 -8.61 5.61
C ALA A 108 -4.36 -9.12 4.23
N THR A 109 -3.71 -10.17 3.74
CA THR A 109 -4.00 -10.76 2.43
C THR A 109 -3.52 -12.22 2.37
N GLY A 110 -4.27 -13.08 1.67
CA GLY A 110 -3.94 -14.48 1.46
C GLY A 110 -3.85 -15.29 2.76
N THR A 111 -3.18 -16.44 2.71
CA THR A 111 -3.03 -17.38 3.83
C THR A 111 -1.61 -17.43 4.39
N GLY A 112 -0.62 -16.96 3.62
CA GLY A 112 0.80 -17.07 3.93
C GLY A 112 1.50 -18.19 3.17
N GLN A 113 0.81 -18.83 2.22
CA GLN A 113 1.43 -19.82 1.33
C GLN A 113 2.31 -19.15 0.29
N PHE A 114 3.43 -19.77 -0.02
CA PHE A 114 4.32 -19.28 -1.08
C PHE A 114 3.60 -19.27 -2.42
N GLY A 115 3.79 -18.20 -3.19
CA GLY A 115 3.25 -18.09 -4.55
C GLY A 115 1.75 -17.85 -4.66
N GLU A 116 1.02 -17.70 -3.55
CA GLU A 116 -0.40 -17.35 -3.59
C GLU A 116 -0.65 -15.98 -4.23
N THR A 117 -1.87 -15.76 -4.69
CA THR A 117 -2.31 -14.42 -5.07
C THR A 117 -2.48 -13.55 -3.82
N ILE A 118 -2.28 -12.26 -3.98
CA ILE A 118 -2.56 -11.26 -2.94
C ILE A 118 -3.82 -10.47 -3.31
N ALA A 119 -4.38 -9.74 -2.37
CA ALA A 119 -5.47 -8.82 -2.68
C ALA A 119 -5.02 -7.82 -3.76
N ALA A 120 -5.89 -7.56 -4.74
CA ALA A 120 -5.56 -6.68 -5.84
C ALA A 120 -5.13 -5.29 -5.35
N PRO A 121 -3.92 -4.81 -5.73
CA PRO A 121 -3.49 -3.45 -5.47
C PRO A 121 -4.35 -2.45 -6.25
N PHE A 122 -4.55 -1.26 -5.70
CA PHE A 122 -5.28 -0.20 -6.38
C PHE A 122 -4.70 1.18 -6.04
N ILE A 123 -4.99 2.16 -6.90
CA ILE A 123 -4.40 3.48 -6.82
C ILE A 123 -5.15 4.35 -5.81
N GLY A 124 -4.41 4.99 -4.91
CA GLY A 124 -4.86 6.11 -4.11
C GLY A 124 -4.45 7.43 -4.77
N LEU A 125 -5.35 8.39 -4.74
CA LEU A 125 -5.16 9.72 -5.31
C LEU A 125 -4.46 10.66 -4.30
N PRO A 126 -3.90 11.80 -4.73
CA PRO A 126 -3.51 12.88 -3.83
C PRO A 126 -4.69 13.29 -2.95
N GLY A 127 -4.46 13.40 -1.64
CA GLY A 127 -5.51 13.64 -0.64
C GLY A 127 -6.19 12.38 -0.09
N ASP A 128 -5.80 11.18 -0.55
CA ASP A 128 -6.29 9.92 0.03
C ASP A 128 -5.36 9.43 1.14
N GLY A 129 -5.88 9.31 2.35
CA GLY A 129 -5.29 8.59 3.47
C GLY A 129 -5.97 7.24 3.68
N SER A 130 -5.60 6.51 4.72
CA SER A 130 -6.24 5.24 5.05
C SER A 130 -6.29 4.95 6.55
N THR A 131 -7.27 4.14 6.95
CA THR A 131 -7.26 3.48 8.25
C THR A 131 -6.18 2.41 8.31
N GLU A 132 -5.93 1.85 9.50
CA GLU A 132 -4.99 0.73 9.71
C GLU A 132 -5.28 -0.51 8.84
N THR A 133 -6.45 -0.56 8.20
CA THR A 133 -6.83 -1.67 7.30
C THR A 133 -5.98 -1.75 6.05
N PHE A 134 -5.37 -0.62 5.64
CA PHE A 134 -4.59 -0.51 4.42
C PHE A 134 -3.20 0.09 4.69
N MET A 135 -2.23 -0.28 3.88
CA MET A 135 -0.93 0.38 3.82
C MET A 135 -0.77 1.07 2.47
N GLY A 136 -0.09 2.21 2.47
CA GLY A 136 0.23 2.97 1.26
C GLY A 136 1.63 2.64 0.74
N ILE A 137 1.79 2.49 -0.55
CA ILE A 137 3.06 2.19 -1.21
C ILE A 137 3.39 3.30 -2.17
N GLY A 138 4.57 3.86 -2.00
CA GLY A 138 5.09 4.93 -2.85
C GLY A 138 4.60 6.32 -2.48
N GLN A 139 5.28 7.27 -3.08
CA GLN A 139 4.99 8.69 -3.08
C GLN A 139 5.27 9.16 -4.51
N PHE A 140 4.31 8.89 -5.41
CA PHE A 140 4.49 9.09 -6.84
C PHE A 140 3.96 10.47 -7.26
N GLU A 141 4.69 11.12 -8.15
CA GLU A 141 4.29 12.41 -8.69
C GLU A 141 3.20 12.25 -9.76
N LYS A 142 3.25 11.14 -10.50
CA LYS A 142 2.34 10.86 -11.61
C LYS A 142 1.57 9.57 -11.37
N LYS A 143 0.33 9.56 -11.88
CA LYS A 143 -0.52 8.37 -11.82
C LYS A 143 0.12 7.17 -12.54
N GLU A 144 0.79 7.41 -13.65
CA GLU A 144 1.46 6.37 -14.44
C GLU A 144 2.54 5.63 -13.64
N GLU A 145 3.25 6.31 -12.74
CA GLU A 145 4.25 5.69 -11.86
C GLU A 145 3.58 4.74 -10.85
N ALA A 146 2.42 5.16 -10.32
CA ALA A 146 1.62 4.31 -9.45
C ALA A 146 1.03 3.10 -10.21
N ASP A 147 0.58 3.29 -11.46
CA ASP A 147 0.11 2.20 -12.34
C ASP A 147 1.25 1.19 -12.60
N ASN A 148 2.48 1.67 -12.84
CA ASN A 148 3.67 0.83 -13.01
C ASN A 148 4.00 0.03 -11.74
N ALA A 149 3.88 0.66 -10.57
CA ALA A 149 4.05 -0.03 -9.30
C ALA A 149 2.96 -1.10 -9.07
N VAL A 150 1.71 -0.86 -9.49
CA VAL A 150 0.64 -1.87 -9.48
C VAL A 150 1.01 -3.06 -10.35
N LYS A 151 1.51 -2.84 -11.59
CA LYS A 151 1.97 -3.92 -12.45
C LYS A 151 3.10 -4.71 -11.80
N TYR A 152 4.09 -4.02 -11.23
CA TYR A 152 5.21 -4.66 -10.54
C TYR A 152 4.76 -5.55 -9.39
N ILE A 153 3.87 -5.07 -8.52
CA ILE A 153 3.33 -5.84 -7.39
C ILE A 153 2.63 -7.12 -7.86
N LYS A 154 1.99 -7.09 -9.04
CA LYS A 154 1.32 -8.25 -9.65
C LYS A 154 2.28 -9.25 -10.27
N THR A 155 3.53 -8.90 -10.58
CA THR A 155 4.49 -9.81 -11.20
C THR A 155 4.73 -11.06 -10.36
N LYS A 156 4.96 -12.19 -11.00
CA LYS A 156 5.37 -13.43 -10.33
C LYS A 156 6.72 -13.25 -9.63
N PHE A 157 7.64 -12.51 -10.25
CA PHE A 157 8.95 -12.20 -9.67
C PHE A 157 8.82 -11.49 -8.31
N ALA A 158 8.09 -10.37 -8.26
CA ALA A 158 7.94 -9.62 -7.01
C ALA A 158 7.24 -10.46 -5.93
N ARG A 159 6.20 -11.22 -6.31
CA ARG A 159 5.48 -12.10 -5.38
C ARG A 159 6.29 -13.32 -4.93
N ALA A 160 7.18 -13.85 -5.77
CA ALA A 160 8.14 -14.86 -5.35
C ALA A 160 9.06 -14.33 -4.25
N MET A 161 9.64 -13.14 -4.45
CA MET A 161 10.50 -12.49 -3.45
C MET A 161 9.74 -12.16 -2.16
N TYR A 162 8.52 -11.65 -2.27
CA TYR A 162 7.63 -11.38 -1.15
C TYR A 162 7.25 -12.66 -0.38
N GLY A 163 6.92 -13.73 -1.09
CA GLY A 163 6.49 -15.02 -0.53
C GLY A 163 7.55 -15.70 0.35
N ILE A 164 8.84 -15.37 0.16
CA ILE A 164 9.92 -15.92 0.99
C ILE A 164 9.74 -15.55 2.47
N LEU A 165 9.26 -14.35 2.75
CA LEU A 165 9.10 -13.83 4.11
C LEU A 165 7.66 -13.88 4.63
N LYS A 166 6.70 -14.06 3.73
CA LYS A 166 5.30 -14.11 4.12
C LYS A 166 4.93 -15.50 4.64
N ARG A 167 4.59 -15.59 5.92
CA ARG A 167 4.22 -16.84 6.61
C ARG A 167 2.81 -16.82 7.19
N THR A 168 2.14 -15.68 7.14
CA THR A 168 0.81 -15.44 7.71
C THR A 168 0.03 -14.50 6.80
N GLN A 169 -1.23 -14.25 7.13
CA GLN A 169 -2.05 -13.25 6.42
C GLN A 169 -1.52 -11.82 6.54
N ALA A 170 -0.75 -11.51 7.59
CA ALA A 170 -0.23 -10.16 7.81
C ALA A 170 0.63 -9.68 6.64
N ASN A 171 0.26 -8.53 6.10
CA ASN A 171 0.96 -7.84 5.03
C ASN A 171 1.59 -6.56 5.61
N THR A 172 2.85 -6.65 5.97
CA THR A 172 3.60 -5.57 6.62
C THR A 172 4.82 -5.19 5.78
N PRO A 173 5.38 -3.98 5.93
CA PRO A 173 6.58 -3.56 5.19
C PRO A 173 7.72 -4.59 5.26
N GLY A 174 7.92 -5.23 6.41
CA GLY A 174 8.97 -6.25 6.59
C GLY A 174 8.84 -7.46 5.67
N LYS A 175 7.65 -7.78 5.17
CA LYS A 175 7.47 -8.88 4.20
C LYS A 175 8.00 -8.53 2.81
N TRP A 176 8.09 -7.26 2.50
CA TRP A 176 8.58 -6.71 1.23
C TRP A 176 10.08 -6.40 1.24
N GLN A 177 10.77 -6.62 2.34
CA GLN A 177 12.18 -6.22 2.47
C GLN A 177 13.13 -6.92 1.48
N TRP A 178 12.76 -8.07 0.92
CA TRP A 178 13.54 -8.79 -0.08
C TRP A 178 13.08 -8.53 -1.52
N VAL A 179 11.97 -7.85 -1.70
CA VAL A 179 11.52 -7.40 -3.01
C VAL A 179 12.38 -6.20 -3.42
N PRO A 180 13.06 -6.24 -4.58
CA PRO A 180 13.88 -5.12 -5.01
C PRO A 180 13.01 -3.96 -5.49
N LEU A 181 13.38 -2.74 -5.08
CA LEU A 181 12.75 -1.53 -5.59
C LEU A 181 13.14 -1.32 -7.05
N GLN A 182 12.17 -0.97 -7.86
CA GLN A 182 12.36 -0.59 -9.26
C GLN A 182 12.22 0.93 -9.43
N ASP A 183 12.72 1.45 -10.54
CA ASP A 183 12.33 2.76 -11.05
C ASP A 183 10.99 2.63 -11.78
N PHE A 184 9.99 3.38 -11.35
CA PHE A 184 8.65 3.39 -11.96
C PHE A 184 8.43 4.55 -12.92
N THR A 185 9.43 5.41 -13.09
CA THR A 185 9.37 6.56 -13.99
C THR A 185 9.57 6.16 -15.46
N ALA A 186 9.42 7.12 -16.35
CA ALA A 186 9.70 6.93 -17.78
C ALA A 186 11.19 6.65 -18.10
N HIS A 187 12.10 6.83 -17.13
CA HIS A 187 13.53 6.56 -17.28
C HIS A 187 13.93 5.15 -16.82
N SER A 188 12.95 4.32 -16.45
CA SER A 188 13.16 2.94 -16.02
C SER A 188 13.85 2.10 -17.11
N ASP A 189 14.68 1.15 -16.66
CA ASP A 189 15.23 0.07 -17.49
C ASP A 189 14.20 -1.06 -17.74
N ILE A 190 13.00 -0.95 -17.16
CA ILE A 190 11.85 -1.82 -17.41
C ILE A 190 10.84 -1.07 -18.29
N ASP A 191 10.42 -1.68 -19.38
CA ASP A 191 9.33 -1.18 -20.22
C ASP A 191 7.97 -1.49 -19.57
N TRP A 192 7.46 -0.54 -18.81
CA TRP A 192 6.18 -0.65 -18.10
C TRP A 192 4.95 -0.62 -19.01
N SER A 193 5.11 -0.33 -20.32
CA SER A 193 4.00 -0.42 -21.28
C SER A 193 3.54 -1.86 -21.53
N LYS A 194 4.40 -2.82 -21.23
CA LYS A 194 4.21 -4.24 -21.46
C LYS A 194 3.22 -4.88 -20.48
N SER A 195 2.77 -6.08 -20.84
CA SER A 195 1.97 -6.95 -19.96
C SER A 195 2.76 -7.37 -18.71
N VAL A 196 2.06 -7.79 -17.66
CA VAL A 196 2.70 -8.27 -16.43
C VAL A 196 3.64 -9.45 -16.72
N ALA A 197 3.26 -10.37 -17.60
CA ALA A 197 4.11 -11.50 -17.99
C ALA A 197 5.39 -11.06 -18.73
N GLU A 198 5.28 -10.09 -19.64
CA GLU A 198 6.47 -9.54 -20.32
C GLU A 198 7.37 -8.75 -19.38
N ILE A 199 6.80 -8.08 -18.37
CA ILE A 199 7.56 -7.41 -17.30
C ILE A 199 8.29 -8.47 -16.46
N ASP A 200 7.68 -9.62 -16.14
CA ASP A 200 8.37 -10.73 -15.48
C ASP A 200 9.61 -11.17 -16.27
N GLN A 201 9.49 -11.33 -17.59
CA GLN A 201 10.63 -11.70 -18.45
C GLN A 201 11.75 -10.65 -18.44
N GLN A 202 11.42 -9.36 -18.36
CA GLN A 202 12.41 -8.30 -18.21
C GLN A 202 13.13 -8.38 -16.86
N LEU A 203 12.38 -8.63 -15.78
CA LEU A 203 12.92 -8.78 -14.43
C LEU A 203 13.81 -10.02 -14.31
N TYR A 204 13.43 -11.15 -14.91
CA TYR A 204 14.27 -12.35 -14.94
C TYR A 204 15.63 -12.07 -15.59
N ARG A 205 15.65 -11.39 -16.74
CA ARG A 205 16.88 -10.97 -17.41
C ARG A 205 17.70 -9.97 -16.58
N LYS A 206 17.04 -8.94 -16.03
CA LYS A 206 17.67 -7.91 -15.19
C LYS A 206 18.44 -8.51 -14.01
N TYR A 207 17.92 -9.58 -13.42
CA TYR A 207 18.49 -10.23 -12.25
C TYR A 207 19.23 -11.53 -12.57
N ASP A 208 19.51 -11.83 -13.83
CA ASP A 208 20.22 -13.02 -14.31
C ASP A 208 19.68 -14.31 -13.70
N LEU A 209 18.36 -14.50 -13.69
CA LEU A 209 17.79 -15.74 -13.20
C LEU A 209 18.13 -16.90 -14.14
N THR A 210 18.49 -18.04 -13.56
CA THR A 210 18.72 -19.27 -14.32
C THR A 210 17.39 -19.85 -14.83
N ALA A 211 17.45 -20.73 -15.82
CA ALA A 211 16.26 -21.42 -16.33
C ALA A 211 15.49 -22.13 -15.21
N ASP A 212 16.19 -22.82 -14.30
CA ASP A 212 15.56 -23.52 -13.15
C ASP A 212 14.88 -22.54 -12.18
N GLU A 213 15.48 -21.36 -11.94
CA GLU A 213 14.86 -20.33 -11.07
C GLU A 213 13.62 -19.72 -11.72
N ILE A 214 13.63 -19.53 -13.04
CA ILE A 214 12.48 -19.07 -13.81
C ILE A 214 11.38 -20.11 -13.79
N GLU A 215 11.69 -21.37 -14.10
CA GLU A 215 10.75 -22.49 -14.08
C GLU A 215 10.10 -22.61 -12.68
N PHE A 216 10.91 -22.51 -11.62
CA PHE A 216 10.40 -22.52 -10.24
C PHE A 216 9.38 -21.40 -10.00
N ILE A 217 9.68 -20.17 -10.43
CA ILE A 217 8.75 -19.03 -10.25
C ILE A 217 7.49 -19.27 -11.08
N GLU A 218 7.63 -19.64 -12.35
CA GLU A 218 6.51 -19.82 -13.26
C GLU A 218 5.53 -20.92 -12.82
N THR A 219 6.05 -21.98 -12.21
CA THR A 219 5.25 -23.13 -11.77
C THR A 219 4.67 -22.98 -10.36
N HIS A 220 5.35 -22.25 -9.46
CA HIS A 220 4.94 -22.15 -8.06
C HIS A 220 4.24 -20.84 -7.70
N VAL A 221 4.31 -19.80 -8.55
CA VAL A 221 3.64 -18.53 -8.30
C VAL A 221 2.43 -18.39 -9.21
N LYS A 222 1.25 -18.30 -8.61
CA LYS A 222 -0.02 -18.16 -9.33
C LYS A 222 -0.05 -16.86 -10.13
N GLU A 223 -0.68 -16.87 -11.29
CA GLU A 223 -0.88 -15.67 -12.09
C GLU A 223 -1.82 -14.67 -11.39
N MET A 224 -1.57 -13.37 -11.61
CA MET A 224 -2.47 -12.28 -11.23
C MET A 224 -2.72 -11.39 -12.44
N ALA A 225 -3.98 -11.28 -12.82
CA ALA A 225 -4.42 -10.38 -13.88
C ALA A 225 -4.37 -8.90 -13.46
#